data_0bdf53353580e32af7b7c3583f104fcf
#
_entry.id   0bdf53353580e32af7b7c3583f104fcf
#
_cell.length_a   1.000
_cell.length_b   1.000
_cell.length_c   1.000
_cell.angle_alpha   90.00
_cell.angle_beta   90.00
_cell.angle_gamma   90.00
#
_symmetry.space_group_name_H-M   'P 1'
#
loop_
_entity.id
_entity.type
_entity.pdbx_description
1 polymer ?
#
loop_
_entity_poly.entity_id
_entity_poly.type
_entity_poly.pdbx_seq_one_letter_code
_entity_poly.pdbx_strand_id
1 'polypeptide(L)'
;MAGFGVDDLAIDGVRATKELFKASGSKILKTNVKEIICDSNNVTGVKTDDEIINDNEVILTAGLGAPKLLSTINIPFEMHSSLGLLVYTKPLPQLLKYPITGFDFHARQDDKGRLVIGGKFDDDSSQEENIKGTAKKLIQDMATRLNYNGNMILDHFTLGKRPLTVDGRPKIGRLINQKGEKLNGIYLAVMHSGITNAPLAGKLGIDEVLTGKRNNLIRDFFPQKTVTQEEYS
;
A
#
# COMPACT_ATOMS: atom_id res chain seq x y z
N MET A 1 25.21 -8.47 4.32
CA MET A 1 24.54 -9.79 4.49
C MET A 1 23.17 -9.70 3.84
N ALA A 2 22.79 -10.66 3.03
CA ALA A 2 21.44 -10.78 2.46
C ALA A 2 20.74 -11.98 3.11
N GLY A 3 19.44 -11.84 3.36
CA GLY A 3 18.60 -12.93 3.85
C GLY A 3 17.64 -13.40 2.77
N PHE A 4 17.21 -14.63 2.84
CA PHE A 4 16.10 -15.17 2.05
C PHE A 4 15.20 -16.02 2.96
N GLY A 5 13.90 -15.91 2.72
CA GLY A 5 12.93 -16.75 3.40
C GLY A 5 12.52 -17.91 2.50
N VAL A 6 12.68 -19.14 2.98
CA VAL A 6 12.31 -20.34 2.20
C VAL A 6 10.80 -20.48 2.04
N ASP A 7 10.03 -19.87 2.93
CA ASP A 7 8.57 -19.86 2.92
C ASP A 7 7.98 -18.56 2.36
N ASP A 8 8.85 -17.61 1.96
CA ASP A 8 8.40 -16.36 1.37
C ASP A 8 7.93 -16.57 -0.07
N LEU A 9 6.81 -15.92 -0.39
CA LEU A 9 6.22 -15.95 -1.71
C LEU A 9 6.29 -14.57 -2.36
N ALA A 10 6.59 -14.57 -3.65
CA ALA A 10 6.48 -13.39 -4.48
C ALA A 10 5.20 -13.46 -5.30
N ILE A 11 4.43 -12.38 -5.29
CA ILE A 11 3.22 -12.27 -6.11
C ILE A 11 3.32 -11.09 -7.07
N ASP A 12 2.65 -11.19 -8.21
CA ASP A 12 2.35 -10.03 -9.04
C ASP A 12 1.17 -9.28 -8.43
N GLY A 13 1.45 -8.15 -7.76
CA GLY A 13 0.43 -7.36 -7.06
C GLY A 13 -0.67 -6.83 -7.99
N VAL A 14 -0.36 -6.51 -9.24
CA VAL A 14 -1.35 -6.05 -10.22
C VAL A 14 -2.31 -7.18 -10.58
N ARG A 15 -1.77 -8.35 -10.90
CA ARG A 15 -2.57 -9.53 -11.23
C ARG A 15 -3.40 -9.97 -10.02
N ALA A 16 -2.80 -10.08 -8.84
CA ALA A 16 -3.50 -10.46 -7.62
C ALA A 16 -4.67 -9.53 -7.31
N THR A 17 -4.48 -8.21 -7.40
CA THR A 17 -5.54 -7.22 -7.18
C THR A 17 -6.69 -7.39 -8.19
N LYS A 18 -6.37 -7.56 -9.47
CA LYS A 18 -7.40 -7.77 -10.52
C LYS A 18 -8.22 -9.03 -10.29
N GLU A 19 -7.57 -10.14 -9.94
CA GLU A 19 -8.26 -11.41 -9.69
C GLU A 19 -9.11 -11.36 -8.42
N LEU A 20 -8.66 -10.67 -7.37
CA LEU A 20 -9.44 -10.46 -6.16
C LEU A 20 -10.70 -9.62 -6.43
N PHE A 21 -10.59 -8.52 -7.18
CA PHE A 21 -11.77 -7.74 -7.58
C PHE A 21 -12.76 -8.56 -8.41
N LYS A 22 -12.26 -9.34 -9.35
CA LYS A 22 -13.10 -10.24 -10.15
C LYS A 22 -13.80 -11.28 -9.27
N ALA A 23 -13.07 -11.90 -8.36
CA ALA A 23 -13.61 -12.92 -7.45
C ALA A 23 -14.60 -12.35 -6.43
N SER A 24 -14.47 -11.08 -6.03
CA SER A 24 -15.38 -10.43 -5.08
C SER A 24 -16.78 -10.19 -5.64
N GLY A 25 -16.95 -10.17 -6.97
CA GLY A 25 -18.22 -9.79 -7.61
C GLY A 25 -18.61 -8.32 -7.39
N SER A 26 -17.73 -7.51 -6.80
CA SER A 26 -18.03 -6.11 -6.48
C SER A 26 -18.12 -5.26 -7.74
N LYS A 27 -19.02 -4.27 -7.73
CA LYS A 27 -19.11 -3.28 -8.80
C LYS A 27 -17.91 -2.31 -8.70
N ILE A 28 -17.20 -2.14 -9.81
CA ILE A 28 -16.11 -1.18 -9.93
C ILE A 28 -16.61 0.06 -10.65
N LEU A 29 -16.54 1.21 -9.98
CA LEU A 29 -16.84 2.53 -10.57
C LEU A 29 -15.52 3.22 -10.92
N LYS A 30 -15.35 3.62 -12.18
CA LYS A 30 -14.18 4.38 -12.65
C LYS A 30 -14.43 5.87 -12.48
N THR A 31 -14.43 6.35 -11.28
CA THR A 31 -14.64 7.75 -10.92
C THR A 31 -13.70 8.17 -9.79
N ASN A 32 -13.59 9.47 -9.52
CA ASN A 32 -12.84 9.97 -8.38
C ASN A 32 -13.81 10.38 -7.28
N VAL A 33 -13.56 9.90 -6.07
CA VAL A 33 -14.23 10.40 -4.87
C VAL A 33 -13.64 11.76 -4.51
N LYS A 34 -14.50 12.77 -4.36
CA LYS A 34 -14.12 14.15 -4.01
C LYS A 34 -14.32 14.46 -2.54
N GLU A 35 -15.40 13.95 -1.99
CA GLU A 35 -15.83 14.27 -0.62
C GLU A 35 -16.42 13.01 0.03
N ILE A 36 -16.23 12.89 1.34
CA ILE A 36 -17.03 12.02 2.20
C ILE A 36 -18.16 12.89 2.74
N ILE A 37 -19.39 12.39 2.70
CA ILE A 37 -20.56 13.11 3.17
C ILE A 37 -20.90 12.61 4.56
N CYS A 38 -21.01 13.56 5.51
CA CYS A 38 -21.39 13.29 6.90
C CYS A 38 -22.57 14.15 7.30
N ASP A 39 -23.49 13.55 8.05
CA ASP A 39 -24.48 14.28 8.86
C ASP A 39 -24.12 14.06 10.33
N SER A 40 -23.72 15.15 10.99
CA SER A 40 -23.19 15.10 12.37
C SER A 40 -21.98 14.14 12.47
N ASN A 41 -22.10 13.04 13.19
CA ASN A 41 -21.07 12.02 13.34
C ASN A 41 -21.32 10.76 12.50
N ASN A 42 -22.26 10.81 11.53
CA ASN A 42 -22.62 9.66 10.71
C ASN A 42 -22.24 9.90 9.25
N VAL A 43 -21.47 9.01 8.67
CA VAL A 43 -21.23 9.00 7.22
C VAL A 43 -22.51 8.58 6.52
N THR A 44 -22.88 9.32 5.48
CA THR A 44 -24.10 9.09 4.67
C THR A 44 -23.78 8.80 3.22
N GLY A 45 -22.50 8.86 2.83
CA GLY A 45 -22.08 8.53 1.48
C GLY A 45 -20.80 9.22 1.05
N VAL A 46 -20.58 9.20 -0.25
CA VAL A 46 -19.46 9.86 -0.92
C VAL A 46 -19.95 10.60 -2.15
N LYS A 47 -19.33 11.74 -2.43
CA LYS A 47 -19.50 12.47 -3.67
C LYS A 47 -18.38 12.15 -4.64
N THR A 48 -18.73 11.79 -5.85
CA THR A 48 -17.79 11.52 -6.94
C THR A 48 -17.81 12.65 -7.98
N ASP A 49 -17.03 12.49 -9.06
CA ASP A 49 -17.10 13.39 -10.21
C ASP A 49 -18.48 13.34 -10.89
N ASP A 50 -19.16 12.20 -10.83
CA ASP A 50 -20.35 11.91 -11.64
C ASP A 50 -21.65 11.98 -10.82
N GLU A 51 -21.62 11.49 -9.57
CA GLU A 51 -22.82 11.33 -8.75
C GLU A 51 -22.52 11.32 -7.25
N ILE A 52 -23.59 11.39 -6.43
CA ILE A 52 -23.54 11.11 -5.02
C ILE A 52 -23.93 9.63 -4.82
N ILE A 53 -23.07 8.88 -4.15
CA ILE A 53 -23.32 7.50 -3.76
C ILE A 53 -23.70 7.52 -2.28
N ASN A 54 -24.96 7.25 -2.01
CA ASN A 54 -25.47 7.17 -0.64
C ASN A 54 -25.16 5.78 -0.06
N ASP A 55 -24.49 5.76 1.06
CA ASP A 55 -24.19 4.56 1.85
C ASP A 55 -23.86 4.99 3.28
N ASN A 56 -24.08 4.11 4.23
CA ASN A 56 -23.82 4.36 5.64
C ASN A 56 -22.52 3.71 6.14
N GLU A 57 -21.71 3.12 5.25
CA GLU A 57 -20.42 2.54 5.58
C GLU A 57 -19.39 2.78 4.45
N VAL A 58 -18.31 3.45 4.76
CA VAL A 58 -17.20 3.75 3.84
C VAL A 58 -15.90 3.15 4.39
N ILE A 59 -15.27 2.28 3.62
CA ILE A 59 -13.94 1.77 3.93
C ILE A 59 -12.92 2.55 3.10
N LEU A 60 -12.20 3.45 3.75
CA LEU A 60 -11.26 4.35 3.11
C LEU A 60 -9.86 3.71 2.98
N THR A 61 -9.51 3.30 1.77
CA THR A 61 -8.21 2.68 1.44
C THR A 61 -7.43 3.49 0.41
N ALA A 62 -7.65 4.80 0.37
CA ALA A 62 -7.17 5.69 -0.70
C ALA A 62 -5.66 6.02 -0.63
N GLY A 63 -4.89 5.43 0.29
CA GLY A 63 -3.45 5.69 0.41
C GLY A 63 -3.14 7.18 0.57
N LEU A 64 -2.32 7.76 -0.31
CA LEU A 64 -1.97 9.19 -0.29
C LEU A 64 -3.17 10.14 -0.53
N GLY A 65 -4.29 9.63 -1.00
CA GLY A 65 -5.54 10.39 -1.14
C GLY A 65 -6.34 10.51 0.16
N ALA A 66 -6.05 9.69 1.17
CA ALA A 66 -6.82 9.67 2.40
C ALA A 66 -6.81 11.01 3.16
N PRO A 67 -5.70 11.76 3.31
CA PRO A 67 -5.72 13.07 3.98
C PRO A 67 -6.70 14.05 3.36
N LYS A 68 -6.73 14.14 2.04
CA LYS A 68 -7.65 15.03 1.33
C LYS A 68 -9.10 14.65 1.56
N LEU A 69 -9.44 13.38 1.54
CA LEU A 69 -10.79 12.91 1.78
C LEU A 69 -11.22 13.09 3.23
N LEU A 70 -10.33 12.81 4.18
CA LEU A 70 -10.61 13.00 5.61
C LEU A 70 -10.77 14.48 5.98
N SER A 71 -10.11 15.41 5.29
CA SER A 71 -10.29 16.84 5.52
C SER A 71 -11.71 17.32 5.18
N THR A 72 -12.44 16.63 4.29
CA THR A 72 -13.84 17.00 3.95
C THR A 72 -14.81 16.77 5.11
N ILE A 73 -14.42 15.95 6.07
CA ILE A 73 -15.17 15.69 7.32
C ILE A 73 -14.41 16.20 8.56
N ASN A 74 -13.53 17.18 8.37
CA ASN A 74 -12.76 17.84 9.44
C ASN A 74 -11.90 16.89 10.29
N ILE A 75 -11.40 15.80 9.72
CA ILE A 75 -10.46 14.88 10.37
C ILE A 75 -9.04 15.21 9.90
N PRO A 76 -8.16 15.72 10.77
CA PRO A 76 -6.76 15.91 10.46
C PRO A 76 -6.06 14.57 10.33
N PHE A 77 -5.43 14.35 9.20
CA PHE A 77 -4.67 13.13 8.94
C PHE A 77 -3.49 13.45 8.02
N GLU A 78 -2.30 13.04 8.41
CA GLU A 78 -1.07 13.34 7.68
C GLU A 78 -0.43 12.08 7.12
N MET A 79 0.06 12.19 5.90
CA MET A 79 0.84 11.16 5.23
C MET A 79 1.97 11.80 4.43
N HIS A 80 3.06 11.07 4.29
CA HIS A 80 4.17 11.41 3.43
C HIS A 80 4.24 10.46 2.24
N SER A 81 4.91 10.90 1.18
CA SER A 81 5.24 10.01 0.07
C SER A 81 6.75 9.78 0.02
N SER A 82 7.17 8.57 -0.28
CA SER A 82 8.54 8.30 -0.73
C SER A 82 8.50 7.64 -2.10
N LEU A 83 9.52 7.92 -2.90
CA LEU A 83 9.63 7.29 -4.21
C LEU A 83 10.14 5.85 -4.06
N GLY A 84 9.57 4.95 -4.84
CA GLY A 84 10.00 3.56 -4.95
C GLY A 84 10.27 3.21 -6.40
N LEU A 85 11.49 2.80 -6.68
CA LEU A 85 11.90 2.36 -8.01
C LEU A 85 11.88 0.83 -8.08
N LEU A 86 11.18 0.29 -9.07
CA LEU A 86 11.26 -1.11 -9.47
C LEU A 86 11.85 -1.20 -10.87
N VAL A 87 12.88 -2.00 -11.02
CA VAL A 87 13.62 -2.21 -12.25
C VAL A 87 13.38 -3.63 -12.74
N TYR A 88 13.10 -3.76 -14.02
CA TYR A 88 12.81 -5.03 -14.69
C TYR A 88 13.88 -5.31 -15.73
N THR A 89 14.44 -6.52 -15.71
CA THR A 89 15.35 -6.98 -16.75
C THR A 89 14.61 -7.62 -17.91
N LYS A 90 15.25 -7.76 -19.07
CA LYS A 90 14.82 -8.75 -20.05
C LYS A 90 14.83 -10.14 -19.42
N PRO A 91 14.05 -11.11 -19.96
CA PRO A 91 14.06 -12.49 -19.46
C PRO A 91 15.47 -13.07 -19.36
N LEU A 92 15.73 -13.75 -18.26
CA LEU A 92 16.99 -14.41 -17.91
C LEU A 92 16.74 -15.88 -17.59
N PRO A 93 17.75 -16.75 -17.65
CA PRO A 93 17.67 -18.06 -17.01
C PRO A 93 17.26 -17.95 -15.56
N GLN A 94 16.79 -19.03 -14.95
CA GLN A 94 16.40 -19.02 -13.55
C GLN A 94 17.64 -18.78 -12.66
N LEU A 95 17.72 -17.58 -12.10
CA LEU A 95 18.78 -17.15 -11.17
C LEU A 95 18.30 -17.16 -9.73
N LEU A 96 17.02 -16.87 -9.52
CA LEU A 96 16.41 -16.82 -8.20
C LEU A 96 15.21 -17.79 -8.12
N LYS A 97 15.27 -18.70 -7.16
CA LYS A 97 14.16 -19.58 -6.81
C LYS A 97 13.24 -18.91 -5.77
N TYR A 98 13.80 -18.09 -4.90
CA TYR A 98 13.11 -17.38 -3.82
C TYR A 98 13.38 -15.88 -3.91
N PRO A 99 12.49 -15.03 -3.34
CA PRO A 99 12.81 -13.63 -3.14
C PRO A 99 14.05 -13.47 -2.25
N ILE A 100 14.87 -12.49 -2.56
CA ILE A 100 16.02 -12.12 -1.74
C ILE A 100 15.89 -10.68 -1.28
N THR A 101 16.30 -10.42 -0.05
CA THR A 101 16.29 -9.07 0.55
C THR A 101 17.64 -8.78 1.17
N GLY A 102 18.22 -7.64 0.81
CA GLY A 102 19.41 -7.08 1.43
C GLY A 102 19.07 -5.77 2.15
N PHE A 103 20.10 -5.10 2.63
CA PHE A 103 19.95 -3.83 3.36
C PHE A 103 19.36 -2.72 2.46
N ASP A 104 19.76 -2.69 1.19
CA ASP A 104 19.51 -1.62 0.22
C ASP A 104 18.74 -2.09 -1.01
N PHE A 105 18.36 -3.35 -1.08
CA PHE A 105 17.68 -3.93 -2.23
C PHE A 105 16.76 -5.07 -1.83
N HIS A 106 15.82 -5.38 -2.71
CA HIS A 106 15.13 -6.65 -2.76
C HIS A 106 15.00 -7.09 -4.23
N ALA A 107 15.01 -8.38 -4.46
CA ALA A 107 14.85 -8.91 -5.80
C ALA A 107 14.08 -10.23 -5.81
N ARG A 108 13.35 -10.42 -6.89
CA ARG A 108 12.67 -11.68 -7.20
C ARG A 108 12.75 -11.93 -8.71
N GLN A 109 12.56 -13.15 -9.12
CA GLN A 109 12.36 -13.49 -10.52
C GLN A 109 10.89 -13.80 -10.76
N ASP A 110 10.30 -13.17 -11.78
CA ASP A 110 8.90 -13.36 -12.11
C ASP A 110 8.68 -14.58 -13.04
N ASP A 111 7.41 -14.90 -13.30
CA ASP A 111 6.99 -16.03 -14.17
C ASP A 111 7.42 -15.86 -15.64
N LYS A 112 7.83 -14.67 -16.05
CA LYS A 112 8.39 -14.36 -17.37
C LYS A 112 9.91 -14.45 -17.43
N GLY A 113 10.55 -14.87 -16.33
CA GLY A 113 12.00 -14.95 -16.21
C GLY A 113 12.70 -13.62 -15.98
N ARG A 114 11.99 -12.51 -15.76
CA ARG A 114 12.60 -11.21 -15.52
C ARG A 114 13.01 -11.09 -14.05
N LEU A 115 14.17 -10.55 -13.78
CA LEU A 115 14.47 -10.04 -12.44
C LEU A 115 13.70 -8.74 -12.21
N VAL A 116 13.01 -8.67 -11.09
CA VAL A 116 12.35 -7.48 -10.57
C VAL A 116 13.13 -7.03 -9.36
N ILE A 117 13.83 -5.91 -9.50
CA ILE A 117 14.76 -5.39 -8.50
C ILE A 117 14.18 -4.10 -7.94
N GLY A 118 13.99 -4.03 -6.62
CA GLY A 118 13.65 -2.82 -5.92
C GLY A 118 14.85 -2.33 -5.12
N GLY A 119 15.05 -1.02 -5.11
CA GLY A 119 16.08 -0.35 -4.34
C GLY A 119 15.56 0.93 -3.71
N LYS A 120 16.39 1.53 -2.85
CA LYS A 120 16.15 2.90 -2.40
C LYS A 120 16.36 3.84 -3.59
N PHE A 121 15.49 4.82 -3.67
CA PHE A 121 15.59 5.89 -4.63
C PHE A 121 15.41 7.19 -3.85
N ASP A 122 16.53 7.84 -3.55
CA ASP A 122 16.60 9.03 -2.70
C ASP A 122 16.76 10.32 -3.52
N ASP A 123 16.59 10.24 -4.85
CA ASP A 123 16.78 11.38 -5.73
C ASP A 123 15.47 12.14 -5.89
N ASP A 124 15.46 13.41 -5.46
CA ASP A 124 14.37 14.37 -5.69
C ASP A 124 14.26 14.77 -7.17
N SER A 125 15.23 14.41 -8.02
CA SER A 125 15.17 14.66 -9.44
C SER A 125 14.30 13.63 -10.15
N SER A 126 13.09 14.02 -10.50
CA SER A 126 12.17 13.26 -11.33
C SER A 126 12.60 13.19 -12.82
N GLN A 127 13.85 13.54 -13.14
CA GLN A 127 14.35 13.49 -14.51
C GLN A 127 14.58 12.04 -14.94
N GLU A 128 13.98 11.67 -16.06
CA GLU A 128 13.99 10.30 -16.58
C GLU A 128 15.42 9.74 -16.80
N GLU A 129 16.38 10.58 -17.17
CA GLU A 129 17.77 10.18 -17.34
C GLU A 129 18.44 9.73 -16.05
N ASN A 130 18.17 10.42 -14.93
CA ASN A 130 18.69 10.06 -13.62
C ASN A 130 18.08 8.75 -13.12
N ILE A 131 16.78 8.56 -13.32
CA ILE A 131 16.10 7.32 -12.99
C ILE A 131 16.66 6.15 -13.81
N LYS A 132 16.87 6.37 -15.11
CA LYS A 132 17.47 5.35 -15.99
C LYS A 132 18.91 5.02 -15.63
N GLY A 133 19.68 6.01 -15.20
CA GLY A 133 21.03 5.82 -14.67
C GLY A 133 21.02 4.95 -13.40
N THR A 134 20.17 5.27 -12.45
CA THR A 134 19.96 4.49 -11.21
C THR A 134 19.49 3.07 -11.52
N ALA A 135 18.55 2.90 -12.45
CA ALA A 135 18.05 1.59 -12.85
C ALA A 135 19.17 0.70 -13.43
N LYS A 136 20.02 1.27 -14.29
CA LYS A 136 21.18 0.55 -14.84
C LYS A 136 22.17 0.16 -13.76
N LYS A 137 22.44 1.05 -12.80
CA LYS A 137 23.31 0.76 -11.66
C LYS A 137 22.77 -0.38 -10.81
N LEU A 138 21.48 -0.38 -10.48
CA LEU A 138 20.83 -1.46 -9.73
C LEU A 138 20.98 -2.82 -10.44
N ILE A 139 20.88 -2.85 -11.76
CA ILE A 139 21.10 -4.07 -12.54
C ILE A 139 22.55 -4.54 -12.43
N GLN A 140 23.53 -3.64 -12.58
CA GLN A 140 24.96 -3.96 -12.48
C GLN A 140 25.32 -4.48 -11.09
N ASP A 141 24.83 -3.80 -10.05
CA ASP A 141 25.02 -4.20 -8.66
C ASP A 141 24.42 -5.60 -8.41
N MET A 142 23.24 -5.87 -8.98
CA MET A 142 22.58 -7.17 -8.84
C MET A 142 23.35 -8.27 -9.59
N ALA A 143 23.84 -8.01 -10.80
CA ALA A 143 24.68 -8.96 -11.55
C ALA A 143 25.92 -9.35 -10.74
N THR A 144 26.58 -8.37 -10.13
CA THR A 144 27.74 -8.60 -9.25
C THR A 144 27.36 -9.43 -8.02
N ARG A 145 26.26 -9.10 -7.35
CA ARG A 145 25.80 -9.82 -6.15
C ARG A 145 25.41 -11.27 -6.41
N LEU A 146 24.87 -11.54 -7.61
CA LEU A 146 24.50 -12.89 -8.04
C LEU A 146 25.65 -13.64 -8.71
N ASN A 147 26.84 -13.03 -8.83
CA ASN A 147 27.96 -13.57 -9.57
C ASN A 147 27.56 -14.02 -11.00
N TYR A 148 26.70 -13.23 -11.64
CA TYR A 148 26.17 -13.53 -12.95
C TYR A 148 27.01 -12.86 -14.04
N ASN A 149 27.72 -13.67 -14.82
CA ASN A 149 28.61 -13.19 -15.88
C ASN A 149 27.93 -12.97 -17.24
N GLY A 150 26.60 -13.23 -17.31
CA GLY A 150 25.84 -12.97 -18.51
C GLY A 150 25.39 -11.50 -18.60
N ASN A 151 24.71 -11.14 -19.69
CA ASN A 151 24.25 -9.79 -19.91
C ASN A 151 22.88 -9.57 -19.31
N MET A 152 22.79 -8.77 -18.22
CA MET A 152 21.53 -8.29 -17.67
C MET A 152 21.12 -7.00 -18.35
N ILE A 153 20.10 -7.06 -19.19
CA ILE A 153 19.62 -5.90 -19.95
C ILE A 153 18.39 -5.31 -19.27
N LEU A 154 18.37 -3.99 -19.08
CA LEU A 154 17.20 -3.25 -18.66
C LEU A 154 16.07 -3.39 -19.68
N ASP A 155 14.91 -3.86 -19.24
CA ASP A 155 13.67 -3.85 -20.03
C ASP A 155 12.92 -2.54 -19.82
N HIS A 156 12.46 -2.31 -18.61
CA HIS A 156 11.80 -1.08 -18.19
C HIS A 156 11.95 -0.87 -16.67
N PHE A 157 11.51 0.26 -16.21
CA PHE A 157 11.38 0.53 -14.78
C PHE A 157 10.02 1.19 -14.48
N THR A 158 9.60 1.10 -13.23
CA THR A 158 8.43 1.80 -12.72
C THR A 158 8.79 2.60 -11.49
N LEU A 159 8.26 3.82 -11.42
CA LEU A 159 8.40 4.70 -10.27
C LEU A 159 7.03 4.86 -9.61
N GLY A 160 6.96 4.57 -8.33
CA GLY A 160 5.72 4.67 -7.56
C GLY A 160 5.89 5.56 -6.33
N LYS A 161 4.84 6.30 -5.99
CA LYS A 161 4.77 7.02 -4.71
C LYS A 161 4.25 6.08 -3.64
N ARG A 162 5.09 5.77 -2.66
CA ARG A 162 4.72 4.92 -1.53
C ARG A 162 4.01 5.72 -0.46
N PRO A 163 2.84 5.30 0.02
CA PRO A 163 2.16 5.97 1.12
C PRO A 163 2.85 5.64 2.45
N LEU A 164 3.26 6.67 3.16
CA LEU A 164 3.86 6.57 4.48
C LEU A 164 3.04 7.39 5.48
N THR A 165 2.64 6.78 6.56
CA THR A 165 2.12 7.48 7.73
C THR A 165 3.26 8.16 8.49
N VAL A 166 2.96 9.15 9.29
CA VAL A 166 3.99 9.94 10.02
C VAL A 166 4.92 9.08 10.88
N ASP A 167 4.39 8.04 11.51
CA ASP A 167 5.15 7.11 12.36
C ASP A 167 5.58 5.83 11.62
N GLY A 168 5.32 5.75 10.31
CA GLY A 168 5.64 4.57 9.48
C GLY A 168 4.78 3.32 9.75
N ARG A 169 3.84 3.37 10.69
CA ARG A 169 2.99 2.25 11.06
C ARG A 169 1.69 2.22 10.25
N PRO A 170 1.09 1.07 10.01
CA PRO A 170 -0.27 0.99 9.50
C PRO A 170 -1.25 1.82 10.33
N LYS A 171 -2.25 2.39 9.68
CA LYS A 171 -3.39 3.04 10.32
C LYS A 171 -4.65 2.32 9.88
N ILE A 172 -5.21 1.56 10.82
CA ILE A 172 -6.34 0.65 10.56
C ILE A 172 -7.34 0.81 11.69
N GLY A 173 -8.59 1.16 11.38
CA GLY A 173 -9.64 1.25 12.39
C GLY A 173 -10.69 2.31 12.12
N ARG A 174 -11.66 2.37 13.01
CA ARG A 174 -12.66 3.42 13.09
C ARG A 174 -12.00 4.76 13.43
N LEU A 175 -12.64 5.84 13.02
CA LEU A 175 -12.17 7.20 13.28
C LEU A 175 -12.95 7.85 14.43
N ILE A 176 -12.28 8.81 15.05
CA ILE A 176 -12.91 9.73 16.02
C ILE A 176 -12.83 11.17 15.48
N ASN A 177 -13.77 12.00 15.83
CA ASN A 177 -13.73 13.43 15.50
C ASN A 177 -12.75 14.20 16.42
N GLN A 178 -12.63 15.49 16.21
CA GLN A 178 -11.73 16.34 17.01
C GLN A 178 -12.15 16.46 18.49
N LYS A 179 -13.40 16.09 18.83
CA LYS A 179 -13.91 16.08 20.20
C LYS A 179 -13.68 14.72 20.89
N GLY A 180 -13.09 13.74 20.21
CA GLY A 180 -12.91 12.38 20.71
C GLY A 180 -14.14 11.48 20.53
N GLU A 181 -15.19 11.93 19.83
CA GLU A 181 -16.40 11.15 19.62
C GLU A 181 -16.23 10.22 18.41
N LYS A 182 -16.80 9.02 18.48
CA LYS A 182 -16.75 8.05 17.37
C LYS A 182 -17.48 8.58 16.14
N LEU A 183 -16.85 8.40 14.98
CA LEU A 183 -17.52 8.58 13.70
C LEU A 183 -18.09 7.23 13.24
N ASN A 184 -19.39 7.22 12.99
CA ASN A 184 -20.07 6.05 12.46
C ASN A 184 -19.95 5.99 10.95
N GLY A 185 -19.89 4.79 10.40
CA GLY A 185 -19.91 4.58 8.96
C GLY A 185 -18.59 4.90 8.25
N ILE A 186 -17.46 4.99 8.95
CA ILE A 186 -16.17 5.14 8.33
C ILE A 186 -15.10 4.27 8.99
N TYR A 187 -14.33 3.59 8.14
CA TYR A 187 -13.20 2.77 8.54
C TYR A 187 -11.99 3.12 7.67
N LEU A 188 -10.84 3.39 8.29
CA LEU A 188 -9.60 3.72 7.59
C LEU A 188 -8.70 2.49 7.54
N ALA A 189 -8.09 2.22 6.37
CA ALA A 189 -7.00 1.26 6.24
C ALA A 189 -5.95 1.79 5.26
N VAL A 190 -4.91 2.41 5.78
CA VAL A 190 -3.78 2.94 5.00
C VAL A 190 -2.45 2.50 5.60
N MET A 191 -1.51 2.13 4.73
CA MET A 191 -0.22 1.62 5.16
C MET A 191 0.77 1.59 4.02
N HIS A 192 2.05 1.62 4.36
CA HIS A 192 3.09 1.08 3.47
C HIS A 192 2.91 -0.44 3.36
N SER A 193 3.44 -1.06 2.33
CA SER A 193 3.34 -2.53 2.14
C SER A 193 1.89 -3.06 2.08
N GLY A 194 0.97 -2.27 1.51
CA GLY A 194 -0.44 -2.60 1.42
C GLY A 194 -0.71 -3.96 0.74
N ILE A 195 0.06 -4.34 -0.29
CA ILE A 195 -0.09 -5.64 -0.95
C ILE A 195 0.24 -6.79 0.01
N THR A 196 1.37 -6.69 0.73
CA THR A 196 1.80 -7.74 1.68
C THR A 196 0.82 -7.90 2.83
N ASN A 197 0.31 -6.78 3.36
CA ASN A 197 -0.56 -6.78 4.53
C ASN A 197 -2.06 -6.88 4.20
N ALA A 198 -2.44 -6.77 2.91
CA ALA A 198 -3.85 -6.77 2.50
C ALA A 198 -4.67 -7.96 3.03
N PRO A 199 -4.17 -9.22 3.01
CA PRO A 199 -4.96 -10.35 3.49
C PRO A 199 -5.32 -10.23 4.97
N LEU A 200 -4.34 -9.83 5.80
CA LEU A 200 -4.55 -9.69 7.24
C LEU A 200 -5.39 -8.45 7.56
N ALA A 201 -5.00 -7.29 7.00
CA ALA A 201 -5.71 -6.03 7.24
C ALA A 201 -7.15 -6.09 6.72
N GLY A 202 -7.37 -6.69 5.55
CA GLY A 202 -8.70 -6.88 4.98
C GLY A 202 -9.58 -7.76 5.86
N LYS A 203 -9.06 -8.95 6.24
CA LYS A 203 -9.83 -9.86 7.10
C LYS A 203 -10.17 -9.24 8.45
N LEU A 204 -9.15 -8.78 9.18
CA LEU A 204 -9.37 -8.25 10.54
C LEU A 204 -10.14 -6.92 10.54
N GLY A 205 -9.94 -6.10 9.51
CA GLY A 205 -10.69 -4.85 9.35
C GLY A 205 -12.17 -5.11 9.07
N ILE A 206 -12.50 -6.03 8.18
CA ILE A 206 -13.89 -6.39 7.92
C ILE A 206 -14.54 -7.05 9.14
N ASP A 207 -13.84 -7.94 9.84
CA ASP A 207 -14.34 -8.52 11.08
C ASP A 207 -14.70 -7.42 12.12
N GLU A 208 -13.84 -6.39 12.27
CA GLU A 208 -14.10 -5.24 13.13
C GLU A 208 -15.30 -4.39 12.64
N VAL A 209 -15.38 -4.14 11.33
CA VAL A 209 -16.51 -3.39 10.73
C VAL A 209 -17.84 -4.08 11.01
N LEU A 210 -17.92 -5.41 10.83
CA LEU A 210 -19.15 -6.19 10.95
C LEU A 210 -19.55 -6.48 12.39
N THR A 211 -18.56 -6.68 13.27
CA THR A 211 -18.83 -7.14 14.65
C THR A 211 -18.65 -6.06 15.71
N GLY A 212 -18.00 -4.95 15.36
CA GLY A 212 -17.58 -3.92 16.31
C GLY A 212 -16.40 -4.36 17.21
N LYS A 213 -15.90 -5.60 17.07
CA LYS A 213 -14.84 -6.14 17.93
C LYS A 213 -13.48 -6.03 17.23
N ARG A 214 -12.56 -5.33 17.90
CA ARG A 214 -11.19 -5.15 17.42
C ARG A 214 -10.32 -6.36 17.77
N ASN A 215 -9.56 -6.85 16.79
CA ASN A 215 -8.62 -7.92 17.01
C ASN A 215 -7.30 -7.41 17.61
N ASN A 216 -6.72 -8.16 18.55
CA ASN A 216 -5.47 -7.80 19.20
C ASN A 216 -4.28 -7.62 18.25
N LEU A 217 -4.25 -8.32 17.12
CA LEU A 217 -3.19 -8.19 16.11
C LEU A 217 -3.13 -6.81 15.46
N ILE A 218 -4.25 -6.08 15.41
CA ILE A 218 -4.31 -4.72 14.86
C ILE A 218 -4.51 -3.66 15.94
N ARG A 219 -4.51 -4.02 17.21
CA ARG A 219 -4.81 -3.11 18.33
C ARG A 219 -3.96 -1.84 18.29
N ASP A 220 -2.67 -1.96 18.05
CA ASP A 220 -1.72 -0.84 18.11
C ASP A 220 -1.67 0.01 16.81
N PHE A 221 -2.51 -0.30 15.81
CA PHE A 221 -2.55 0.39 14.52
C PHE A 221 -3.72 1.36 14.40
N PHE A 222 -4.19 1.92 15.51
CA PHE A 222 -5.25 2.92 15.47
C PHE A 222 -4.88 4.11 14.59
N PRO A 223 -5.88 4.68 13.86
CA PRO A 223 -5.65 5.85 13.02
C PRO A 223 -5.19 7.08 13.80
N GLN A 224 -5.68 7.26 15.02
CA GLN A 224 -5.44 8.44 15.84
C GLN A 224 -4.85 8.06 17.20
N LYS A 225 -3.97 8.91 17.75
CA LYS A 225 -3.19 8.61 18.97
C LYS A 225 -3.96 8.73 20.29
N THR A 226 -5.22 9.18 20.29
CA THR A 226 -5.92 9.66 21.50
C THR A 226 -7.09 8.79 21.96
N VAL A 227 -7.08 7.49 21.70
CA VAL A 227 -8.05 6.62 22.37
C VAL A 227 -7.32 5.91 23.51
N THR A 228 -7.60 6.31 24.75
CA THR A 228 -7.18 5.58 25.95
C THR A 228 -7.76 4.17 25.89
N GLN A 229 -6.95 3.19 26.35
CA GLN A 229 -7.23 1.74 26.24
C GLN A 229 -8.52 1.27 26.93
N GLU A 230 -9.27 2.15 27.60
CA GLU A 230 -10.41 1.80 28.44
C GLU A 230 -11.75 1.64 27.72
N GLU A 231 -11.86 2.02 26.45
CA GLU A 231 -13.15 2.00 25.72
C GLU A 231 -13.38 0.80 24.80
N TYR A 232 -12.52 -0.21 24.85
CA TYR A 232 -12.65 -1.43 24.02
C TYR A 232 -12.57 -2.73 24.84
N SER A 233 -13.06 -2.72 26.07
CA SER A 233 -13.27 -3.93 26.87
C SER A 233 -14.70 -4.47 26.70
#